data_2ff484b2256ac96361461249098d79b6
#
_entry.id   2ff484b2256ac96361461249098d79b6
#
_cell.length_a   1.000
_cell.length_b   1.000
_cell.length_c   1.000
_cell.angle_alpha   90.00
_cell.angle_beta   90.00
_cell.angle_gamma   90.00
#
_symmetry.space_group_name_H-M   'P 1'
#
loop_
_entity.id
_entity.type
_entity.pdbx_description
1 polymer ?
#
loop_
_entity_poly.entity_id
_entity_poly.type
_entity_poly.pdbx_seq_one_letter_code
_entity_poly.pdbx_strand_id
1 'polypeptide(L)' 'MTKQEKTALNMAKFIRDQSLLLLEKLNELDMDDPADMCERLHEDAEKLWLVMRGKLREE' A
#
# COMPACT_ATOMS: atom_id res chain seq x y z
N MET A 1 -11.44 9.91 -15.16
CA MET A 1 -10.08 9.75 -14.60
C MET A 1 -9.05 9.83 -15.71
N THR A 2 -8.04 10.65 -15.55
CA THR A 2 -6.99 10.75 -16.55
C THR A 2 -6.07 9.54 -16.51
N LYS A 3 -5.27 9.39 -17.56
CA LYS A 3 -4.32 8.29 -17.63
C LYS A 3 -3.29 8.38 -16.51
N GLN A 4 -2.83 9.60 -16.21
CA GLN A 4 -1.86 9.79 -15.13
C GLN A 4 -2.47 9.52 -13.76
N GLU A 5 -3.71 9.89 -13.56
CA GLU A 5 -4.42 9.60 -12.32
C GLU A 5 -4.58 8.09 -12.13
N LYS A 6 -4.93 7.40 -13.20
CA LYS A 6 -5.06 5.95 -13.14
C LYS A 6 -3.72 5.29 -12.80
N THR A 7 -2.65 5.80 -13.40
CA THR A 7 -1.31 5.29 -13.12
C THR A 7 -0.95 5.49 -11.65
N ALA A 8 -1.23 6.68 -11.11
CA ALA A 8 -0.94 6.95 -9.71
C ALA A 8 -1.74 6.03 -8.79
N LEU A 9 -3.00 5.80 -9.12
CA LEU A 9 -3.84 4.90 -8.33
C LEU A 9 -3.29 3.48 -8.35
N ASN A 10 -2.87 3.01 -9.53
CA ASN A 10 -2.28 1.68 -9.64
C ASN A 10 -0.97 1.57 -8.85
N MET A 11 -0.17 2.63 -8.85
CA MET A 11 1.07 2.64 -8.07
C MET A 11 0.79 2.57 -6.57
N ALA A 12 -0.22 3.28 -6.11
CA ALA A 12 -0.61 3.22 -4.70
C ALA A 12 -1.07 1.81 -4.32
N LYS A 13 -1.84 1.19 -5.21
CA LYS A 13 -2.30 -0.18 -4.98
C LYS A 13 -1.11 -1.14 -4.93
N PHE A 14 -0.14 -0.95 -5.81
CA PHE A 14 1.05 -1.78 -5.85
C PHE A 14 1.83 -1.67 -4.54
N ILE A 15 2.01 -0.45 -4.03
CA ILE A 15 2.72 -0.24 -2.78
C ILE A 15 1.98 -0.92 -1.63
N ARG A 16 0.65 -0.82 -1.61
CA ARG A 16 -0.14 -1.49 -0.59
C ARG A 16 0.09 -3.00 -0.63
N ASP A 17 0.04 -3.57 -1.83
CA ASP A 17 0.20 -5.02 -1.98
C ASP A 17 1.62 -5.46 -1.64
N GLN A 18 2.63 -4.71 -2.09
CA GLN A 18 4.02 -5.05 -1.81
C GLN A 18 4.35 -4.92 -0.34
N SER A 19 3.79 -3.92 0.34
CA SER A 19 4.05 -3.77 1.77
C SER A 19 3.49 -4.95 2.56
N LEU A 20 2.36 -5.51 2.12
CA LEU A 20 1.80 -6.69 2.78
C LEU A 20 2.72 -7.90 2.58
N LEU A 21 3.21 -8.09 1.35
CA LEU A 21 4.11 -9.21 1.07
C LEU A 21 5.41 -9.07 1.84
N LEU A 22 5.92 -7.86 1.94
CA LEU A 22 7.13 -7.60 2.72
C LEU A 22 6.89 -7.90 4.21
N LEU A 23 5.74 -7.49 4.73
CA LEU A 23 5.40 -7.76 6.12
C LEU A 23 5.41 -9.26 6.41
N GLU A 24 4.82 -10.06 5.52
CA GLU A 24 4.81 -11.50 5.67
C GLU A 24 6.23 -12.06 5.67
N LYS A 25 7.07 -11.54 4.79
CA LYS A 25 8.46 -11.99 4.72
C LYS A 25 9.24 -11.63 5.98
N LEU A 26 9.03 -10.44 6.51
CA LEU A 26 9.70 -10.01 7.73
C LEU A 26 9.27 -10.85 8.92
N ASN A 27 8.00 -11.25 8.96
CA ASN A 27 7.52 -12.14 10.01
C ASN A 27 8.15 -13.52 9.91
N GLU A 28 8.31 -14.02 8.68
CA GLU A 28 8.98 -15.32 8.47
C GLU A 28 10.43 -15.29 8.96
N LEU A 29 11.08 -14.13 8.83
CA LEU A 29 12.47 -13.97 9.22
C LEU A 29 12.63 -13.55 10.68
N ASP A 30 11.54 -13.47 11.42
CA ASP A 30 11.53 -13.08 12.84
C ASP A 30 12.15 -11.70 13.06
N MET A 31 11.97 -10.79 12.10
CA MET A 31 12.47 -9.43 12.22
C MET A 31 11.38 -8.55 12.82
N ASP A 32 11.24 -8.61 14.14
CA ASP A 32 10.11 -8.01 14.84
C ASP A 32 10.00 -6.49 14.66
N ASP A 33 11.10 -5.77 14.90
CA ASP A 33 11.04 -4.31 14.78
C ASP A 33 10.77 -3.86 13.35
N PRO A 34 11.49 -4.38 12.34
CA PRO A 34 11.14 -4.06 10.95
C PRO A 34 9.72 -4.46 10.59
N ALA A 35 9.22 -5.58 11.13
CA ALA A 35 7.85 -6.01 10.85
C ALA A 35 6.84 -5.01 11.41
N ASP A 36 7.07 -4.48 12.61
CA ASP A 36 6.19 -3.48 13.20
C ASP A 36 6.17 -2.21 12.35
N MET A 37 7.35 -1.79 11.89
CA MET A 37 7.45 -0.62 11.03
C MET A 37 6.73 -0.85 9.70
N CYS A 38 6.88 -2.04 9.15
CA CYS A 38 6.25 -2.40 7.88
C CYS A 38 4.73 -2.47 8.02
N GLU A 39 4.24 -2.92 9.17
CA GLU A 39 2.80 -2.95 9.43
C GLU A 39 2.20 -1.56 9.36
N ARG A 40 2.85 -0.57 9.98
CA ARG A 40 2.39 0.82 9.90
C ARG A 40 2.46 1.33 8.47
N LEU A 41 3.53 1.00 7.77
CA LEU A 41 3.67 1.40 6.37
C LEU A 41 2.54 0.82 5.53
N HIS A 42 2.22 -0.44 5.74
CA HIS A 42 1.13 -1.09 5.02
C HIS A 42 -0.21 -0.43 5.32
N GLU A 43 -0.47 -0.14 6.58
CA GLU A 43 -1.72 0.53 6.97
C GLU A 43 -1.81 1.90 6.31
N ASP A 44 -0.71 2.65 6.29
CA ASP A 44 -0.70 3.96 5.66
C ASP A 44 -0.87 3.85 4.15
N ALA A 45 -0.25 2.85 3.55
CA ALA A 45 -0.38 2.63 2.11
C ALA A 45 -1.82 2.28 1.75
N GLU A 46 -2.48 1.48 2.57
CA GLU A 46 -3.88 1.13 2.35
C GLU A 46 -4.77 2.36 2.48
N LYS A 47 -4.54 3.17 3.50
CA LYS A 47 -5.30 4.40 3.66
C LYS A 47 -5.11 5.33 2.47
N LEU A 48 -3.87 5.46 2.02
CA LEU A 48 -3.57 6.32 0.88
C LEU A 48 -4.33 5.84 -0.35
N TRP A 49 -4.29 4.54 -0.62
CA TRP A 49 -4.99 3.99 -1.77
C TRP A 49 -6.48 4.22 -1.67
N LEU A 50 -7.06 4.02 -0.49
CA LEU A 50 -8.50 4.23 -0.29
C LEU A 50 -8.90 5.69 -0.48
N VAL A 51 -8.08 6.61 0.03
CA VAL A 51 -8.35 8.04 -0.13
C VAL A 51 -8.25 8.43 -1.60
N MET A 52 -7.22 7.95 -2.29
CA MET A 52 -7.05 8.25 -3.70
C MET A 52 -8.20 7.67 -4.53
N ARG A 53 -8.60 6.46 -4.21
CA ARG A 53 -9.70 5.80 -4.91
C ARG A 53 -11.00 6.59 -4.76
N GLY A 54 -11.23 7.12 -3.56
CA GLY A 54 -12.41 7.92 -3.31
C GLY A 54 -12.40 9.25 -4.05
N LYS A 55 -11.21 9.87 -4.16
CA LYS A 55 -11.06 11.15 -4.86
C LYS A 55 -11.08 10.99 -6.37
N LEU A 56 -10.50 9.91 -6.86
CA LEU A 56 -10.37 9.65 -8.29
C LEU A 56 -11.42 8.64 -8.74
N ARG A 57 -12.56 8.71 -8.13
CA ARG A 57 -13.63 7.75 -8.37
C ARG A 57 -13.88 7.57 -9.85
N GLU A 58 -13.87 6.34 -10.26
CA GLU A 58 -14.13 5.97 -11.63
C GLU A 58 -15.63 5.79 -11.80
N GLU A 59 -16.19 6.48 -12.81
CA GLU A 59 -17.62 6.44 -13.04
C GLU A 59 -18.01 5.39 -14.06
#